data_68c7b5fd81f96841b3be1941d1ede152
#
_entry.id   68c7b5fd81f96841b3be1941d1ede152
#
_cell.length_a   1.000
_cell.length_b   1.000
_cell.length_c   1.000
_cell.angle_alpha   90.00
_cell.angle_beta   90.00
_cell.angle_gamma   90.00
#
_symmetry.space_group_name_H-M   'P 1'
#
loop_
_entity.id
_entity.type
_entity.pdbx_description
1 polymer ?
#
loop_
_entity_poly.entity_id
_entity_poly.type
_entity_poly.pdbx_seq_one_letter_code
_entity_poly.pdbx_strand_id
1 'polypeptide(L)'
;IKLDGATKEDYAWGFRVGFVTYGVKGGNKAVYDALEAKTAGAVRGSISNAPHLSQSLVLAALNSPKYMKEKNKKYNLLKKRFKAVEKVLKEHEEYRGVFEALPFNSGYFMCVKLKEGLDGEKVRQNLLQKYSTGVIVTGNIIRVAFSAVPTEKITKLFENLYNACKD
;
A
#
# COMPACT_ATOMS: atom_id res chain seq x y z
N ILE A 1 10.19 20.60 -3.40
CA ILE A 1 9.04 19.94 -4.06
C ILE A 1 8.54 18.87 -3.10
N LYS A 2 7.23 18.80 -2.88
CA LYS A 2 6.55 17.75 -2.13
C LYS A 2 5.60 17.00 -3.08
N LEU A 3 5.58 15.69 -2.98
CA LEU A 3 4.68 14.82 -3.73
C LEU A 3 3.79 14.08 -2.74
N ASP A 4 2.48 14.22 -2.89
CA ASP A 4 1.48 13.54 -2.08
C ASP A 4 0.53 12.74 -2.96
N GLY A 5 -0.21 11.81 -2.38
CA GLY A 5 -1.15 11.00 -3.14
C GLY A 5 -2.34 10.53 -2.30
N ALA A 6 -3.54 10.87 -2.77
CA ALA A 6 -4.79 10.48 -2.12
C ALA A 6 -4.99 8.95 -2.02
N THR A 7 -4.29 8.18 -2.87
CA THR A 7 -4.42 6.71 -2.92
C THR A 7 -4.20 6.04 -1.58
N LYS A 8 -3.16 6.45 -0.82
CA LYS A 8 -2.78 5.83 0.45
C LYS A 8 -3.15 6.73 1.64
N GLU A 9 -2.88 8.00 1.52
CA GLU A 9 -3.10 8.96 2.60
C GLU A 9 -4.56 9.20 2.90
N ASP A 10 -5.40 9.24 1.86
CA ASP A 10 -6.84 9.52 1.96
C ASP A 10 -7.72 8.31 1.65
N TYR A 11 -7.12 7.11 1.53
CA TYR A 11 -7.82 5.86 1.23
C TYR A 11 -8.60 5.88 -0.08
N ALA A 12 -8.21 6.76 -1.02
CA ALA A 12 -8.88 6.96 -2.31
C ALA A 12 -8.24 6.11 -3.42
N TRP A 13 -8.12 4.80 -3.17
CA TRP A 13 -7.56 3.86 -4.13
C TRP A 13 -8.40 3.82 -5.42
N GLY A 14 -7.71 3.80 -6.56
CA GLY A 14 -8.36 3.74 -7.89
C GLY A 14 -8.58 5.10 -8.53
N PHE A 15 -8.75 6.17 -7.77
CA PHE A 15 -8.99 7.51 -8.31
C PHE A 15 -7.78 8.13 -9.00
N ARG A 16 -6.56 7.65 -8.71
CA ARG A 16 -5.32 8.10 -9.35
C ARG A 16 -5.07 9.60 -9.22
N VAL A 17 -5.35 10.17 -8.04
CA VAL A 17 -5.13 11.58 -7.71
C VAL A 17 -3.84 11.73 -6.93
N GLY A 18 -2.98 12.61 -7.38
CA GLY A 18 -1.75 13.03 -6.72
C GLY A 18 -1.63 14.54 -6.67
N PHE A 19 -0.77 15.04 -5.80
CA PHE A 19 -0.52 16.45 -5.58
C PHE A 19 0.96 16.75 -5.69
N VAL A 20 1.31 17.80 -6.42
CA VAL A 20 2.67 18.35 -6.47
C VAL A 20 2.63 19.73 -5.83
N THR A 21 3.42 19.91 -4.78
CA THR A 21 3.56 21.19 -4.09
C THR A 21 4.95 21.76 -4.30
N TYR A 22 5.03 22.98 -4.75
CA TYR A 22 6.27 23.71 -4.92
C TYR A 22 6.45 24.70 -3.77
N GLY A 23 7.64 24.70 -3.17
CA GLY A 23 8.09 25.68 -2.19
C GLY A 23 9.47 26.17 -2.61
N VAL A 24 9.61 27.44 -2.96
CA VAL A 24 10.85 28.07 -3.37
C VAL A 24 11.13 29.24 -2.41
N LYS A 25 12.29 29.22 -1.75
CA LYS A 25 12.71 30.33 -0.89
C LYS A 25 12.85 31.61 -1.70
N GLY A 26 12.12 32.66 -1.35
CA GLY A 26 12.09 33.90 -2.11
C GLY A 26 11.33 33.84 -3.45
N GLY A 27 10.58 32.75 -3.69
CA GLY A 27 9.77 32.59 -4.89
C GLY A 27 8.64 33.63 -4.95
N ASN A 28 8.45 34.20 -6.15
CA ASN A 28 7.37 35.11 -6.46
C ASN A 28 6.34 34.46 -7.39
N LYS A 29 5.26 35.20 -7.69
CA LYS A 29 4.19 34.70 -8.55
C LYS A 29 4.70 34.16 -9.90
N ALA A 30 5.64 34.87 -10.55
CA ALA A 30 6.16 34.46 -11.87
C ALA A 30 6.86 33.10 -11.81
N VAL A 31 7.62 32.81 -10.73
CA VAL A 31 8.26 31.51 -10.53
C VAL A 31 7.22 30.40 -10.38
N TYR A 32 6.16 30.62 -9.59
CA TYR A 32 5.14 29.61 -9.40
C TYR A 32 4.28 29.40 -10.66
N ASP A 33 3.94 30.47 -11.39
CA ASP A 33 3.24 30.37 -12.68
C ASP A 33 4.07 29.55 -13.69
N ALA A 34 5.39 29.75 -13.74
CA ALA A 34 6.27 28.99 -14.61
C ALA A 34 6.34 27.49 -14.21
N LEU A 35 6.40 27.19 -12.90
CA LEU A 35 6.41 25.80 -12.42
C LEU A 35 5.08 25.09 -12.71
N GLU A 36 3.97 25.77 -12.52
CA GLU A 36 2.64 25.26 -12.85
C GLU A 36 2.50 24.99 -14.35
N ALA A 37 2.88 25.94 -15.20
CA ALA A 37 2.86 25.78 -16.67
C ALA A 37 3.73 24.61 -17.14
N LYS A 38 4.94 24.45 -16.57
CA LYS A 38 5.84 23.33 -16.87
C LYS A 38 5.24 21.98 -16.44
N THR A 39 4.59 21.94 -15.26
CA THR A 39 3.93 20.72 -14.77
C THR A 39 2.74 20.37 -15.67
N ALA A 40 1.90 21.32 -16.03
CA ALA A 40 0.81 21.11 -16.96
C ALA A 40 1.30 20.60 -18.32
N GLY A 41 2.38 21.19 -18.85
CA GLY A 41 3.04 20.72 -20.07
C GLY A 41 3.59 19.30 -19.98
N ALA A 42 4.20 18.95 -18.86
CA ALA A 42 4.69 17.58 -18.61
C ALA A 42 3.53 16.55 -18.55
N VAL A 43 2.43 16.88 -17.86
CA VAL A 43 1.23 16.05 -17.85
C VAL A 43 0.67 15.89 -19.26
N ARG A 44 0.54 16.99 -20.00
CA ARG A 44 0.02 16.97 -21.38
C ARG A 44 0.90 16.13 -22.30
N GLY A 45 2.23 16.21 -22.16
CA GLY A 45 3.18 15.50 -23.01
C GLY A 45 3.35 14.02 -22.66
N SER A 46 3.00 13.58 -21.42
CA SER A 46 3.20 12.19 -20.98
C SER A 46 1.90 11.37 -20.99
N ILE A 47 0.87 11.84 -20.30
CA ILE A 47 -0.40 11.09 -20.12
C ILE A 47 -1.61 11.81 -20.72
N SER A 48 -1.39 12.94 -21.38
CA SER A 48 -2.38 13.81 -21.99
C SER A 48 -3.28 14.53 -20.99
N ASN A 49 -3.90 13.84 -20.04
CA ASN A 49 -4.83 14.39 -19.06
C ASN A 49 -4.99 13.47 -17.85
N ALA A 50 -5.57 13.98 -16.78
CA ALA A 50 -5.95 13.23 -15.58
C ALA A 50 -7.48 13.25 -15.40
N PRO A 51 -8.08 12.22 -14.78
CA PRO A 51 -9.54 12.15 -14.61
C PRO A 51 -10.07 13.31 -13.76
N HIS A 52 -10.88 14.19 -14.33
CA HIS A 52 -11.47 15.33 -13.63
C HIS A 52 -12.45 14.88 -12.53
N LEU A 53 -13.28 13.86 -12.80
CA LEU A 53 -14.23 13.32 -11.82
C LEU A 53 -13.54 12.85 -10.55
N SER A 54 -12.41 12.15 -10.69
CA SER A 54 -11.62 11.68 -9.55
C SER A 54 -11.11 12.82 -8.68
N GLN A 55 -10.64 13.90 -9.29
CA GLN A 55 -10.17 15.10 -8.58
C GLN A 55 -11.33 15.79 -7.86
N SER A 56 -12.49 15.93 -8.51
CA SER A 56 -13.68 16.54 -7.90
C SER A 56 -14.19 15.74 -6.71
N LEU A 57 -14.19 14.41 -6.77
CA LEU A 57 -14.59 13.56 -5.66
C LEU A 57 -13.62 13.65 -4.48
N VAL A 58 -12.31 13.66 -4.74
CA VAL A 58 -11.31 13.85 -3.69
C VAL A 58 -11.43 15.21 -3.04
N LEU A 59 -11.60 16.29 -3.84
CA LEU A 59 -11.82 17.63 -3.32
C LEU A 59 -13.08 17.74 -2.46
N ALA A 60 -14.20 17.15 -2.92
CA ALA A 60 -15.43 17.10 -2.13
C ALA A 60 -15.24 16.34 -0.81
N ALA A 61 -14.48 15.25 -0.81
CA ALA A 61 -14.16 14.50 0.41
C ALA A 61 -13.32 15.34 1.37
N LEU A 62 -12.27 16.01 0.88
CA LEU A 62 -11.38 16.87 1.70
C LEU A 62 -12.15 18.03 2.36
N ASN A 63 -13.15 18.59 1.66
CA ASN A 63 -13.99 19.67 2.17
C ASN A 63 -15.15 19.17 3.08
N SER A 64 -15.33 17.87 3.21
CA SER A 64 -16.40 17.30 4.04
C SER A 64 -16.12 17.50 5.53
N PRO A 65 -17.10 17.97 6.33
CA PRO A 65 -16.95 18.03 7.79
C PRO A 65 -16.76 16.64 8.44
N LYS A 66 -17.06 15.57 7.70
CA LYS A 66 -16.88 14.18 8.16
C LYS A 66 -15.49 13.61 7.84
N TYR A 67 -14.68 14.29 7.02
CA TYR A 67 -13.41 13.78 6.50
C TYR A 67 -12.49 13.23 7.60
N MET A 68 -12.18 14.04 8.62
CA MET A 68 -11.27 13.61 9.69
C MET A 68 -11.81 12.43 10.50
N LYS A 69 -13.11 12.39 10.75
CA LYS A 69 -13.76 11.27 11.46
C LYS A 69 -13.64 9.98 10.66
N GLU A 70 -13.90 10.03 9.36
CA GLU A 70 -13.81 8.88 8.46
C GLU A 70 -12.36 8.42 8.27
N LYS A 71 -11.43 9.34 8.09
CA LYS A 71 -9.99 9.06 8.01
C LYS A 71 -9.48 8.34 9.26
N ASN A 72 -9.84 8.83 10.45
CA ASN A 72 -9.47 8.19 11.72
C ASN A 72 -10.07 6.79 11.86
N LYS A 73 -11.31 6.56 11.40
CA LYS A 73 -11.91 5.22 11.38
C LYS A 73 -11.10 4.25 10.52
N LYS A 74 -10.68 4.68 9.33
CA LYS A 74 -9.85 3.87 8.42
C LYS A 74 -8.47 3.61 8.99
N TYR A 75 -7.84 4.63 9.56
CA TYR A 75 -6.55 4.50 10.27
C TYR A 75 -6.61 3.45 11.38
N ASN A 76 -7.63 3.52 12.25
CA ASN A 76 -7.78 2.57 13.35
C ASN A 76 -8.02 1.13 12.85
N LEU A 77 -8.73 0.96 11.73
CA LEU A 77 -8.89 -0.35 11.09
C LEU A 77 -7.55 -0.91 10.62
N LEU A 78 -6.74 -0.12 9.93
CA LEU A 78 -5.41 -0.55 9.47
C LEU A 78 -4.48 -0.84 10.65
N LYS A 79 -4.50 0.01 11.69
CA LYS A 79 -3.72 -0.21 12.91
C LYS A 79 -4.10 -1.52 13.60
N LYS A 80 -5.40 -1.86 13.64
CA LYS A 80 -5.87 -3.15 14.18
C LYS A 80 -5.32 -4.33 13.38
N ARG A 81 -5.35 -4.25 12.05
CA ARG A 81 -4.80 -5.29 11.17
C ARG A 81 -3.28 -5.44 11.34
N PHE A 82 -2.55 -4.33 11.39
CA PHE A 82 -1.12 -4.32 11.67
C PHE A 82 -0.79 -5.02 12.98
N LYS A 83 -1.51 -4.69 14.06
CA LYS A 83 -1.34 -5.34 15.37
C LYS A 83 -1.63 -6.84 15.34
N ALA A 84 -2.60 -7.26 14.54
CA ALA A 84 -2.87 -8.69 14.35
C ALA A 84 -1.71 -9.39 13.63
N VAL A 85 -1.09 -8.76 12.64
CA VAL A 85 0.10 -9.28 11.97
C VAL A 85 1.28 -9.41 12.95
N GLU A 86 1.58 -8.34 13.72
CA GLU A 86 2.64 -8.40 14.75
C GLU A 86 2.43 -9.54 15.74
N LYS A 87 1.17 -9.71 16.19
CA LYS A 87 0.81 -10.78 17.12
C LYS A 87 1.08 -12.16 16.53
N VAL A 88 0.58 -12.43 15.32
CA VAL A 88 0.78 -13.73 14.64
C VAL A 88 2.25 -14.05 14.46
N LEU A 89 3.05 -13.10 13.98
CA LEU A 89 4.49 -13.31 13.76
C LEU A 89 5.27 -13.54 15.07
N LYS A 90 4.78 -13.01 16.19
CA LYS A 90 5.35 -13.22 17.51
C LYS A 90 4.95 -14.58 18.11
N GLU A 91 3.72 -15.01 17.90
CA GLU A 91 3.17 -16.26 18.46
C GLU A 91 3.60 -17.51 17.69
N HIS A 92 4.06 -17.35 16.43
CA HIS A 92 4.44 -18.43 15.52
C HIS A 92 5.91 -18.33 15.12
N GLU A 93 6.80 -18.64 16.08
CA GLU A 93 8.26 -18.61 15.84
C GLU A 93 8.71 -19.62 14.79
N GLU A 94 7.98 -20.71 14.63
CA GLU A 94 8.22 -21.75 13.62
C GLU A 94 8.21 -21.22 12.18
N TYR A 95 7.53 -20.10 11.92
CA TYR A 95 7.50 -19.46 10.59
C TYR A 95 8.88 -19.00 10.15
N ARG A 96 9.76 -18.65 11.10
CA ARG A 96 11.15 -18.25 10.81
C ARG A 96 11.98 -19.35 10.15
N GLY A 97 11.54 -20.59 10.22
CA GLY A 97 12.16 -21.72 9.51
C GLY A 97 11.97 -21.69 8.00
N VAL A 98 10.95 -20.99 7.50
CA VAL A 98 10.63 -20.94 6.06
C VAL A 98 10.63 -19.53 5.47
N PHE A 99 10.34 -18.50 6.25
CA PHE A 99 10.46 -17.10 5.82
C PHE A 99 10.84 -16.19 6.97
N GLU A 100 11.29 -14.99 6.62
CA GLU A 100 11.62 -13.90 7.54
C GLU A 100 10.81 -12.66 7.18
N ALA A 101 10.13 -12.07 8.16
CA ALA A 101 9.44 -10.80 7.98
C ALA A 101 10.46 -9.66 7.84
N LEU A 102 10.42 -8.94 6.73
CA LEU A 102 11.21 -7.72 6.58
C LEU A 102 10.61 -6.58 7.41
N PRO A 103 11.40 -5.55 7.77
CA PRO A 103 10.89 -4.41 8.53
C PRO A 103 9.66 -3.80 7.87
N PHE A 104 8.60 -3.60 8.64
CA PHE A 104 7.34 -3.03 8.17
C PHE A 104 6.69 -2.16 9.25
N ASN A 105 5.73 -1.36 8.85
CA ASN A 105 4.96 -0.47 9.73
C ASN A 105 3.46 -0.67 9.50
N SER A 106 2.64 0.18 10.12
CA SER A 106 1.18 0.15 10.01
C SER A 106 0.63 0.60 8.64
N GLY A 107 1.41 0.49 7.57
CA GLY A 107 1.02 0.79 6.19
C GLY A 107 0.07 -0.26 5.59
N TYR A 108 0.16 -0.46 4.29
CA TYR A 108 -0.76 -1.34 3.54
C TYR A 108 -0.20 -2.74 3.30
N PHE A 109 1.11 -2.86 3.24
CA PHE A 109 1.82 -4.06 2.83
C PHE A 109 2.95 -4.35 3.79
N MET A 110 3.32 -5.61 3.85
CA MET A 110 4.61 -6.05 4.34
C MET A 110 5.25 -6.98 3.33
N CYS A 111 6.53 -7.22 3.48
CA CYS A 111 7.26 -8.22 2.70
C CYS A 111 7.81 -9.28 3.64
N VAL A 112 7.82 -10.52 3.15
CA VAL A 112 8.55 -11.61 3.76
C VAL A 112 9.60 -12.11 2.77
N LYS A 113 10.79 -12.43 3.26
CA LYS A 113 11.87 -13.05 2.51
C LYS A 113 11.87 -14.54 2.77
N LEU A 114 11.71 -15.33 1.72
CA LEU A 114 11.79 -16.79 1.80
C LEU A 114 13.21 -17.24 2.14
N LYS A 115 13.33 -18.33 2.87
CA LYS A 115 14.61 -18.98 3.15
C LYS A 115 15.21 -19.58 1.89
N GLU A 116 16.53 -19.77 1.93
CA GLU A 116 17.29 -20.37 0.83
C GLU A 116 16.72 -21.75 0.46
N GLY A 117 16.70 -22.03 -0.84
CA GLY A 117 16.14 -23.27 -1.39
C GLY A 117 14.63 -23.20 -1.71
N LEU A 118 13.92 -22.14 -1.29
CA LEU A 118 12.51 -21.93 -1.64
C LEU A 118 12.38 -21.07 -2.89
N ASP A 119 11.56 -21.51 -3.85
CA ASP A 119 11.20 -20.75 -5.05
C ASP A 119 9.94 -19.92 -4.80
N GLY A 120 10.07 -18.60 -4.91
CA GLY A 120 8.97 -17.68 -4.62
C GLY A 120 7.78 -17.86 -5.55
N GLU A 121 8.00 -18.15 -6.83
CA GLU A 121 6.91 -18.37 -7.78
C GLU A 121 6.17 -19.68 -7.50
N LYS A 122 6.89 -20.75 -7.14
CA LYS A 122 6.27 -22.01 -6.72
C LYS A 122 5.41 -21.80 -5.47
N VAL A 123 5.93 -21.10 -4.45
CA VAL A 123 5.16 -20.77 -3.24
C VAL A 123 3.93 -19.94 -3.58
N ARG A 124 4.04 -18.94 -4.47
CA ARG A 124 2.89 -18.14 -4.93
C ARG A 124 1.82 -19.00 -5.61
N GLN A 125 2.23 -19.93 -6.46
CA GLN A 125 1.30 -20.85 -7.14
C GLN A 125 0.61 -21.78 -6.15
N ASN A 126 1.33 -22.35 -5.19
CA ASN A 126 0.76 -23.15 -4.12
C ASN A 126 -0.26 -22.34 -3.30
N LEU A 127 0.09 -21.11 -2.90
CA LEU A 127 -0.83 -20.20 -2.21
C LEU A 127 -2.13 -19.98 -2.98
N LEU A 128 -2.02 -19.72 -4.29
CA LEU A 128 -3.18 -19.46 -5.13
C LEU A 128 -4.04 -20.72 -5.32
N GLN A 129 -3.42 -21.85 -5.69
CA GLN A 129 -4.13 -23.06 -6.13
C GLN A 129 -4.65 -23.88 -4.94
N LYS A 130 -3.86 -24.04 -3.88
CA LYS A 130 -4.21 -24.89 -2.73
C LYS A 130 -4.89 -24.11 -1.60
N TYR A 131 -4.54 -22.83 -1.44
CA TYR A 131 -4.98 -22.04 -0.28
C TYR A 131 -5.84 -20.83 -0.65
N SER A 132 -6.20 -20.66 -1.93
CA SER A 132 -6.99 -19.52 -2.44
C SER A 132 -6.48 -18.16 -1.94
N THR A 133 -5.15 -18.03 -1.85
CA THR A 133 -4.47 -16.87 -1.29
C THR A 133 -3.60 -16.20 -2.33
N GLY A 134 -3.98 -14.97 -2.75
CA GLY A 134 -3.24 -14.17 -3.74
C GLY A 134 -2.18 -13.30 -3.11
N VAL A 135 -0.94 -13.39 -3.60
CA VAL A 135 0.20 -12.54 -3.21
C VAL A 135 0.96 -12.07 -4.44
N ILE A 136 1.85 -11.09 -4.27
CA ILE A 136 2.79 -10.67 -5.31
C ILE A 136 4.18 -11.17 -4.90
N VAL A 137 4.92 -11.73 -5.87
CA VAL A 137 6.26 -12.23 -5.67
C VAL A 137 7.27 -11.47 -6.54
N THR A 138 8.47 -11.29 -6.04
CA THR A 138 9.63 -10.76 -6.77
C THR A 138 10.87 -11.51 -6.28
N GLY A 139 11.35 -12.44 -7.09
CA GLY A 139 12.40 -13.37 -6.67
C GLY A 139 11.96 -14.18 -5.44
N ASN A 140 12.71 -14.10 -4.36
CA ASN A 140 12.37 -14.78 -3.09
C ASN A 140 11.65 -13.88 -2.07
N ILE A 141 11.12 -12.73 -2.51
CA ILE A 141 10.36 -11.80 -1.65
C ILE A 141 8.89 -11.90 -2.00
N ILE A 142 8.06 -12.18 -1.01
CA ILE A 142 6.60 -12.18 -1.12
C ILE A 142 6.04 -10.92 -0.46
N ARG A 143 5.24 -10.16 -1.20
CA ARG A 143 4.51 -9.00 -0.69
C ARG A 143 3.11 -9.39 -0.25
N VAL A 144 2.83 -9.18 1.02
CA VAL A 144 1.56 -9.50 1.67
C VAL A 144 0.75 -8.23 1.89
N ALA A 145 -0.44 -8.16 1.29
CA ALA A 145 -1.36 -7.02 1.41
C ALA A 145 -2.30 -7.20 2.61
N PHE A 146 -1.76 -7.18 3.83
CA PHE A 146 -2.56 -7.39 5.04
C PHE A 146 -3.68 -6.35 5.23
N SER A 147 -3.54 -5.17 4.63
CA SER A 147 -4.57 -4.13 4.65
C SER A 147 -5.88 -4.52 3.97
N ALA A 148 -5.84 -5.48 3.04
CA ALA A 148 -7.01 -5.98 2.32
C ALA A 148 -7.70 -7.17 3.01
N VAL A 149 -7.09 -7.72 4.07
CA VAL A 149 -7.55 -8.92 4.75
C VAL A 149 -8.34 -8.58 6.01
N PRO A 150 -9.53 -9.14 6.24
CA PRO A 150 -10.24 -9.01 7.51
C PRO A 150 -9.37 -9.44 8.69
N THR A 151 -9.47 -8.73 9.83
CA THR A 151 -8.57 -8.95 10.98
C THR A 151 -8.59 -10.40 11.46
N GLU A 152 -9.76 -11.03 11.47
CA GLU A 152 -9.98 -12.42 11.89
C GLU A 152 -9.36 -13.47 10.94
N LYS A 153 -9.02 -13.07 9.72
CA LYS A 153 -8.39 -13.94 8.71
C LYS A 153 -6.87 -13.80 8.63
N ILE A 154 -6.27 -12.88 9.38
CA ILE A 154 -4.83 -12.62 9.33
C ILE A 154 -4.02 -13.83 9.78
N THR A 155 -4.42 -14.51 10.86
CA THR A 155 -3.77 -15.75 11.30
C THR A 155 -3.78 -16.80 10.18
N LYS A 156 -4.95 -17.01 9.55
CA LYS A 156 -5.09 -17.97 8.46
C LYS A 156 -4.24 -17.62 7.24
N LEU A 157 -4.08 -16.32 6.94
CA LEU A 157 -3.21 -15.86 5.86
C LEU A 157 -1.75 -16.33 6.06
N PHE A 158 -1.21 -16.15 7.26
CA PHE A 158 0.17 -16.54 7.57
C PHE A 158 0.35 -18.05 7.72
N GLU A 159 -0.65 -18.74 8.23
CA GLU A 159 -0.70 -20.21 8.23
C GLU A 159 -0.68 -20.77 6.80
N ASN A 160 -1.47 -20.21 5.90
CA ASN A 160 -1.45 -20.57 4.48
C ASN A 160 -0.08 -20.32 3.84
N LEU A 161 0.55 -19.17 4.13
CA LEU A 161 1.89 -18.86 3.65
C LEU A 161 2.92 -19.86 4.14
N TYR A 162 2.88 -20.22 5.43
CA TYR A 162 3.77 -21.21 6.03
C TYR A 162 3.60 -22.58 5.37
N ASN A 163 2.38 -23.03 5.22
CA ASN A 163 2.08 -24.33 4.60
C ASN A 163 2.51 -24.38 3.13
N ALA A 164 2.23 -23.31 2.37
CA ALA A 164 2.64 -23.22 0.97
C ALA A 164 4.17 -23.23 0.75
N CYS A 165 4.93 -22.82 1.75
CA CYS A 165 6.39 -22.95 1.74
C CYS A 165 6.89 -24.38 2.00
N LYS A 166 6.07 -25.25 2.58
CA LYS A 166 6.41 -26.64 2.90
C LYS A 166 5.99 -27.62 1.80
N ASP A 167 5.04 -27.24 0.97
CA ASP A 167 4.54 -28.01 -0.17
C ASP A 167 5.50 -27.94 -1.38
#